data_c1fc658fc8d71f0d084c5b8be4c420a4
#
_entry.id   c1fc658fc8d71f0d084c5b8be4c420a4
#
_cell.length_a   1.000
_cell.length_b   1.000
_cell.length_c   1.000
_cell.angle_alpha   90.00
_cell.angle_beta   90.00
_cell.angle_gamma   90.00
#
_symmetry.space_group_name_H-M   'P 1'
#
loop_
_entity.id
_entity.type
_entity.pdbx_description
1 polymer ?
#
loop_
_entity_poly.entity_id
_entity_poly.type
_entity_poly.pdbx_seq_one_letter_code
_entity_poly.pdbx_strand_id
1 'polypeptide(L)'
;MDRFDDSTAYRLKHPNLIQSDMRFSTPLTTTISSSHRAARTAARLHVVIWLFLVAAATASGQLAPIRKPPFNEPLEKYNMPPAPPRKMETSPRMISQFGVFTSFQVNVNSNGQNILGDAANEPSISVDPTNLSKMVIAWRQFNSINSDFRQSGWGYTTDAGMTWTFPGVLQNNVFRSDPVTKSDELGNFFYLSLQSTQAESFFCDDVWRSTNGGQTFTEQSPDEAGHGGDKEWFTIDTTNGTGHGFLYQFWTGVFACDFGEFNRSTDSGVTWQAPLNIPNSPDTGAMDVDTNGNLFLAGGGAPFYCVRSSNAQNPNVTPTFDRVTSVNLGGNLIQGGINGIGLCGQTFVAVDHSGGPTNNYVYVMASVEPFSASNGTDVMFARSTDGGQTFSAPLRINDDPINQNKWHIFGTLSVAPNGRIDVVWLDTRNASNNIDAQLFYSWSTDGGVTWAPNVAASNSFNPQDGYPQNQKIGDYITIVSDNTGGNVAYAATFNVNPNAVGGHEQDVYYVRVVPSGGGTPTPTPTASPTPTATATATATATTTPTATATATPRPTPTPRLGPTPRPRPTPPPRS
;
A
#
# COMPACT_ATOMS: atom_id res chain seq x y z
N MET A 1 17.47 48.75 22.48
CA MET A 1 16.38 49.39 23.22
C MET A 1 15.14 48.70 22.77
N ASP A 2 14.44 47.87 23.52
CA ASP A 2 14.46 47.43 24.90
C ASP A 2 14.11 45.95 25.04
N ARG A 3 14.69 45.33 26.02
CA ARG A 3 14.39 44.00 26.52
C ARG A 3 13.02 44.00 27.20
N PHE A 4 12.29 42.89 27.13
CA PHE A 4 11.56 42.34 28.25
C PHE A 4 11.63 40.80 28.25
N ASP A 5 12.21 40.34 29.33
CA ASP A 5 12.31 38.99 29.85
C ASP A 5 11.05 38.74 30.71
N ASP A 6 10.38 37.61 30.58
CA ASP A 6 9.58 37.14 31.72
C ASP A 6 9.45 35.61 31.69
N SER A 7 10.17 35.01 32.60
CA SER A 7 10.16 33.62 32.99
C SER A 7 9.12 33.40 34.11
N THR A 8 8.16 32.52 33.91
CA THR A 8 7.34 32.01 35.01
C THR A 8 7.34 30.48 35.02
N ALA A 9 8.14 29.96 35.96
CA ALA A 9 8.19 28.56 36.33
C ALA A 9 7.02 28.20 37.25
N TYR A 10 6.21 27.20 36.92
CA TYR A 10 5.28 26.55 37.85
C TYR A 10 5.91 25.31 38.45
N ARG A 11 6.19 25.39 39.78
CA ARG A 11 6.51 24.26 40.65
C ARG A 11 5.22 23.56 41.07
N LEU A 12 5.11 22.27 40.81
CA LEU A 12 4.14 21.39 41.45
C LEU A 12 4.83 20.66 42.63
N LYS A 13 4.20 20.77 43.81
CA LYS A 13 4.60 20.17 45.08
C LYS A 13 4.18 18.70 45.13
N HIS A 14 5.08 17.84 45.57
CA HIS A 14 4.79 16.48 46.03
C HIS A 14 4.25 16.48 47.46
N PRO A 15 3.35 15.58 47.83
CA PRO A 15 3.17 15.18 49.23
C PRO A 15 3.79 13.81 49.54
N ASN A 16 4.27 13.72 50.76
CA ASN A 16 5.08 12.74 51.41
C ASN A 16 4.54 11.32 51.47
N LEU A 17 5.46 10.37 51.32
CA LEU A 17 5.36 8.97 51.73
C LEU A 17 5.53 8.85 53.25
N ILE A 18 4.65 8.08 53.86
CA ILE A 18 4.81 7.57 55.24
C ILE A 18 5.32 6.13 55.12
N GLN A 19 6.49 5.94 55.71
CA GLN A 19 7.12 4.66 55.97
C GLN A 19 6.62 4.12 57.32
N SER A 20 6.19 2.85 57.38
CA SER A 20 6.00 2.11 58.63
C SER A 20 6.79 0.82 58.58
N ASP A 21 7.82 0.80 59.44
CA ASP A 21 8.60 -0.37 59.80
C ASP A 21 7.75 -1.40 60.57
N MET A 22 7.90 -2.68 60.27
CA MET A 22 7.65 -3.76 61.20
C MET A 22 8.74 -4.81 61.15
N ARG A 23 9.33 -4.99 62.36
CA ARG A 23 10.47 -5.84 62.67
C ARG A 23 10.08 -7.29 62.85
N PHE A 24 11.01 -8.16 62.53
CA PHE A 24 11.07 -9.59 62.83
C PHE A 24 11.16 -9.91 64.31
N SER A 25 10.55 -11.04 64.73
CA SER A 25 11.01 -11.84 65.84
C SER A 25 10.69 -13.33 65.64
N THR A 26 11.71 -14.15 65.65
CA THR A 26 11.75 -15.61 65.87
C THR A 26 12.11 -15.86 67.35
N PRO A 27 12.20 -17.14 67.86
CA PRO A 27 11.60 -18.42 67.54
C PRO A 27 11.02 -19.14 68.78
N LEU A 28 10.37 -20.28 68.59
CA LEU A 28 10.28 -21.31 69.66
C LEU A 28 10.11 -22.73 69.08
N THR A 29 11.07 -23.53 69.40
CA THR A 29 11.17 -24.96 69.26
C THR A 29 10.25 -25.68 70.24
N THR A 30 9.57 -26.75 69.78
CA THR A 30 9.26 -27.94 70.62
C THR A 30 9.06 -29.20 69.82
N THR A 31 9.52 -30.26 70.39
CA THR A 31 9.84 -31.62 70.02
C THR A 31 8.67 -32.58 69.78
N ILE A 32 8.87 -33.45 68.81
CA ILE A 32 8.70 -34.94 68.67
C ILE A 32 7.44 -35.62 69.20
N SER A 33 6.71 -36.37 68.38
CA SER A 33 6.71 -37.85 68.32
C SER A 33 5.69 -38.42 67.35
N SER A 34 6.13 -39.37 66.56
CA SER A 34 5.54 -40.58 65.96
C SER A 34 4.08 -40.63 65.53
N SER A 35 3.91 -40.77 64.19
CA SER A 35 3.09 -41.84 63.61
C SER A 35 3.33 -41.99 62.08
N HIS A 36 4.09 -42.99 61.76
CA HIS A 36 4.45 -43.37 60.38
C HIS A 36 3.36 -44.27 59.77
N ARG A 37 2.14 -43.79 59.46
CA ARG A 37 1.22 -44.54 58.55
C ARG A 37 0.19 -43.68 57.83
N ALA A 38 0.00 -42.42 58.17
CA ALA A 38 -0.97 -41.55 57.45
C ALA A 38 -0.35 -40.64 56.38
N ALA A 39 1.00 -40.59 56.29
CA ALA A 39 1.70 -39.63 55.40
C ALA A 39 1.81 -40.02 53.92
N ARG A 40 1.47 -41.27 53.56
CA ARG A 40 1.61 -41.70 52.15
C ARG A 40 0.36 -41.44 51.27
N THR A 41 -0.82 -41.23 51.88
CA THR A 41 -2.05 -40.94 51.09
C THR A 41 -2.26 -39.42 50.95
N ALA A 42 -1.86 -38.64 51.95
CA ALA A 42 -1.92 -37.16 51.90
C ALA A 42 -0.89 -36.57 50.92
N ALA A 43 0.31 -37.15 50.83
CA ALA A 43 1.34 -36.67 49.90
C ALA A 43 0.99 -36.84 48.42
N ARG A 44 0.20 -37.89 48.09
CA ARG A 44 -0.27 -38.10 46.71
C ARG A 44 -1.39 -37.14 46.32
N LEU A 45 -2.24 -36.74 47.25
CA LEU A 45 -3.33 -35.80 46.99
C LEU A 45 -2.81 -34.37 46.83
N HIS A 46 -1.77 -33.96 47.60
CA HIS A 46 -1.15 -32.64 47.51
C HIS A 46 -0.33 -32.47 46.23
N VAL A 47 0.32 -33.50 45.71
CA VAL A 47 1.07 -33.44 44.44
C VAL A 47 0.10 -33.34 43.25
N VAL A 48 -1.06 -34.01 43.29
CA VAL A 48 -2.06 -33.89 42.24
C VAL A 48 -2.74 -32.52 42.25
N ILE A 49 -3.03 -31.94 43.43
CA ILE A 49 -3.60 -30.59 43.57
C ILE A 49 -2.58 -29.53 43.15
N TRP A 50 -1.28 -29.69 43.46
CA TRP A 50 -0.23 -28.78 42.98
C TRP A 50 0.01 -28.89 41.48
N LEU A 51 -0.06 -30.06 40.87
CA LEU A 51 0.01 -30.25 39.43
C LEU A 51 -1.20 -29.63 38.69
N PHE A 52 -2.40 -29.68 39.25
CA PHE A 52 -3.56 -29.01 38.68
C PHE A 52 -3.53 -27.49 38.92
N LEU A 53 -2.99 -27.00 40.00
CA LEU A 53 -2.79 -25.53 40.24
C LEU A 53 -1.67 -24.96 39.36
N VAL A 54 -0.63 -25.73 39.08
CA VAL A 54 0.43 -25.28 38.17
C VAL A 54 -0.05 -25.36 36.71
N ALA A 55 -0.86 -26.37 36.35
CA ALA A 55 -1.47 -26.43 35.02
C ALA A 55 -2.55 -25.36 34.80
N ALA A 56 -3.26 -24.93 35.85
CA ALA A 56 -4.22 -23.83 35.76
C ALA A 56 -3.55 -22.43 35.78
N ALA A 57 -2.36 -22.30 36.37
CA ALA A 57 -1.60 -21.05 36.38
C ALA A 57 -0.83 -20.77 35.09
N THR A 58 -0.63 -21.78 34.24
CA THR A 58 -0.02 -21.62 32.90
C THR A 58 -1.01 -21.29 31.81
N ALA A 59 -2.33 -21.29 32.11
CA ALA A 59 -3.40 -20.96 31.16
C ALA A 59 -3.94 -19.53 31.34
N SER A 60 -3.38 -18.73 32.25
CA SER A 60 -3.85 -17.36 32.46
C SER A 60 -2.69 -16.39 32.51
N GLY A 61 -2.49 -15.68 31.45
CA GLY A 61 -1.64 -14.51 31.43
C GLY A 61 -0.61 -14.50 30.30
N GLN A 62 -1.02 -14.65 29.06
CA GLN A 62 -0.33 -13.90 28.02
C GLN A 62 -0.64 -12.43 28.33
N LEU A 63 0.29 -11.78 28.99
CA LEU A 63 0.36 -10.34 28.98
C LEU A 63 0.32 -9.94 27.52
N ALA A 64 -0.65 -9.13 27.14
CA ALA A 64 -0.67 -8.53 25.82
C ALA A 64 0.72 -7.94 25.59
N PRO A 65 1.41 -8.27 24.50
CA PRO A 65 2.72 -7.72 24.24
C PRO A 65 2.61 -6.21 24.24
N ILE A 66 3.50 -5.55 24.98
CA ILE A 66 3.61 -4.10 24.96
C ILE A 66 3.97 -3.76 23.53
N ARG A 67 3.04 -3.16 22.79
CA ARG A 67 3.26 -2.67 21.44
C ARG A 67 4.41 -1.68 21.46
N LYS A 68 5.54 -2.07 20.93
CA LYS A 68 6.47 -1.12 20.34
C LYS A 68 6.21 -1.21 18.85
N PRO A 69 5.80 -0.13 18.20
CA PRO A 69 5.85 -0.09 16.75
C PRO A 69 7.26 -0.50 16.35
N PRO A 70 7.45 -1.35 15.35
CA PRO A 70 8.77 -1.79 14.90
C PRO A 70 9.62 -0.61 14.44
N PHE A 71 8.99 0.51 14.11
CA PHE A 71 9.60 1.78 13.74
C PHE A 71 9.01 2.92 14.54
N ASN A 72 9.87 3.90 14.88
CA ASN A 72 9.42 5.26 15.12
C ASN A 72 9.22 5.93 13.73
N GLU A 73 8.31 5.44 12.91
CA GLU A 73 7.89 6.26 11.78
C GLU A 73 7.26 7.51 12.41
N PRO A 74 7.85 8.70 12.24
CA PRO A 74 7.14 9.89 12.64
C PRO A 74 5.93 9.88 11.74
N LEU A 75 4.72 9.84 12.33
CA LEU A 75 3.54 10.21 11.61
C LEU A 75 3.89 11.40 10.76
N GLU A 76 3.62 11.32 9.51
CA GLU A 76 3.61 12.50 8.70
C GLU A 76 2.59 13.43 9.38
N LYS A 77 3.08 14.38 10.17
CA LYS A 77 2.24 15.38 10.81
C LYS A 77 1.63 16.19 9.70
N TYR A 78 0.41 15.85 9.38
CA TYR A 78 -0.35 16.59 8.41
C TYR A 78 -0.75 17.93 9.01
N ASN A 79 0.08 18.94 8.77
CA ASN A 79 -0.49 20.26 8.57
C ASN A 79 -1.21 20.13 7.22
N MET A 80 -2.44 19.65 7.21
CA MET A 80 -3.20 19.55 5.98
C MET A 80 -3.36 20.94 5.39
N PRO A 81 -2.53 21.34 4.43
CA PRO A 81 -2.79 22.57 3.70
C PRO A 81 -4.12 22.36 2.95
N PRO A 82 -4.83 23.42 2.63
CA PRO A 82 -5.97 23.30 1.73
C PRO A 82 -5.50 22.64 0.42
N ALA A 83 -6.35 21.80 -0.16
CA ALA A 83 -6.06 21.14 -1.42
C ALA A 83 -5.69 22.20 -2.49
N PRO A 84 -4.48 22.15 -3.07
CA PRO A 84 -4.12 23.07 -4.13
C PRO A 84 -4.95 22.75 -5.38
N PRO A 85 -5.23 23.75 -6.24
CA PRO A 85 -5.90 23.50 -7.50
C PRO A 85 -5.05 22.55 -8.36
N ARG A 86 -5.72 21.64 -9.08
CA ARG A 86 -5.07 20.72 -10.02
C ARG A 86 -4.36 21.51 -11.12
N LYS A 87 -3.13 21.11 -11.43
CA LYS A 87 -2.36 21.68 -12.53
C LYS A 87 -2.99 21.35 -13.88
N MET A 88 -2.86 22.25 -14.85
CA MET A 88 -3.43 22.11 -16.20
C MET A 88 -2.35 22.19 -17.29
N GLU A 89 -1.13 22.60 -16.94
CA GLU A 89 -0.01 22.62 -17.86
C GLU A 89 0.41 21.19 -18.20
N THR A 90 0.85 20.97 -19.42
CA THR A 90 1.16 19.62 -19.92
C THR A 90 2.47 19.59 -20.67
N SER A 91 3.10 18.42 -20.68
CA SER A 91 4.19 18.04 -21.58
C SER A 91 3.87 16.70 -22.26
N PRO A 92 4.66 16.23 -23.24
CA PRO A 92 4.50 14.90 -23.77
C PRO A 92 4.57 13.83 -22.68
N ARG A 93 3.72 12.80 -22.79
CA ARG A 93 3.77 11.62 -21.93
C ARG A 93 5.16 11.00 -21.95
N MET A 94 5.68 10.62 -20.78
CA MET A 94 6.93 9.90 -20.68
C MET A 94 6.75 8.42 -21.05
N ILE A 95 7.59 7.96 -21.97
CA ILE A 95 7.80 6.55 -22.29
C ILE A 95 9.29 6.30 -22.17
N SER A 96 9.68 5.49 -21.19
CA SER A 96 11.07 5.22 -20.85
C SER A 96 11.42 3.79 -21.24
N GLN A 97 12.33 3.61 -22.21
CA GLN A 97 12.74 2.31 -22.70
C GLN A 97 14.13 1.93 -22.15
N PHE A 98 14.25 0.71 -21.62
CA PHE A 98 15.49 0.12 -21.17
C PHE A 98 15.60 -1.34 -21.68
N GLY A 99 16.48 -1.58 -22.62
CA GLY A 99 16.59 -2.90 -23.26
C GLY A 99 15.26 -3.30 -23.92
N VAL A 100 14.71 -4.42 -23.47
CA VAL A 100 13.40 -4.95 -23.95
C VAL A 100 12.22 -4.42 -23.14
N PHE A 101 12.46 -3.71 -22.04
CA PHE A 101 11.44 -3.20 -21.15
C PHE A 101 11.04 -1.78 -21.53
N THR A 102 9.74 -1.50 -21.52
CA THR A 102 9.21 -0.16 -21.77
C THR A 102 8.29 0.24 -20.63
N SER A 103 8.65 1.33 -19.97
CA SER A 103 7.86 1.92 -18.88
C SER A 103 6.97 3.02 -19.45
N PHE A 104 5.68 2.94 -19.19
CA PHE A 104 4.66 3.87 -19.65
C PHE A 104 4.14 4.68 -18.46
N GLN A 105 4.20 6.01 -18.54
CA GLN A 105 3.59 6.88 -17.53
C GLN A 105 2.08 6.68 -17.47
N VAL A 106 1.53 6.61 -16.25
CA VAL A 106 0.13 6.28 -15.97
C VAL A 106 -0.69 7.51 -15.55
N ASN A 107 -0.14 8.40 -14.72
CA ASN A 107 -0.79 9.63 -14.24
C ASN A 107 -0.76 10.72 -15.33
N VAL A 108 -1.52 10.51 -16.39
CA VAL A 108 -1.62 11.40 -17.57
C VAL A 108 -3.00 12.06 -17.61
N ASN A 109 -3.11 13.20 -18.29
CA ASN A 109 -4.40 13.86 -18.48
C ASN A 109 -5.30 13.10 -19.47
N SER A 110 -6.51 13.59 -19.72
CA SER A 110 -7.48 12.98 -20.64
C SER A 110 -7.01 12.91 -22.11
N ASN A 111 -5.96 13.63 -22.48
CA ASN A 111 -5.33 13.57 -23.79
C ASN A 111 -4.10 12.65 -23.82
N GLY A 112 -3.82 11.95 -22.73
CA GLY A 112 -2.65 11.08 -22.59
C GLY A 112 -1.32 11.84 -22.46
N GLN A 113 -1.32 13.08 -21.94
CA GLN A 113 -0.15 13.91 -21.76
C GLN A 113 0.23 13.97 -20.27
N ASN A 114 1.53 14.16 -19.99
CA ASN A 114 2.00 14.45 -18.65
C ASN A 114 1.38 15.75 -18.11
N ILE A 115 1.05 15.79 -16.82
CA ILE A 115 0.54 16.96 -16.11
C ILE A 115 1.72 17.61 -15.40
N LEU A 116 2.18 18.77 -15.88
CA LEU A 116 3.34 19.46 -15.31
C LEU A 116 3.02 20.04 -13.93
N GLY A 117 3.89 19.76 -12.98
CA GLY A 117 3.84 20.32 -11.63
C GLY A 117 2.86 19.62 -10.69
N ASP A 118 2.37 18.43 -11.05
CA ASP A 118 1.81 17.46 -10.11
C ASP A 118 2.89 16.46 -9.64
N ALA A 119 2.51 15.49 -8.80
CA ALA A 119 3.34 14.35 -8.46
C ALA A 119 2.47 13.12 -8.14
N ALA A 120 3.04 11.92 -8.30
CA ALA A 120 2.35 10.67 -8.04
C ALA A 120 3.33 9.59 -7.55
N ASN A 121 2.97 8.86 -6.49
CA ASN A 121 3.79 7.77 -5.96
C ASN A 121 2.97 6.71 -5.21
N GLU A 122 3.62 5.72 -4.61
CA GLU A 122 2.99 4.57 -3.92
C GLU A 122 1.95 3.86 -4.77
N PRO A 123 2.33 3.33 -5.93
CA PRO A 123 1.36 2.70 -6.81
C PRO A 123 1.01 1.27 -6.38
N SER A 124 -0.26 0.92 -6.50
CA SER A 124 -0.77 -0.44 -6.39
C SER A 124 -1.50 -0.84 -7.68
N ILE A 125 -1.16 -2.02 -8.23
CA ILE A 125 -1.76 -2.53 -9.47
C ILE A 125 -2.68 -3.72 -9.22
N SER A 126 -3.77 -3.79 -9.96
CA SER A 126 -4.63 -4.96 -10.11
C SER A 126 -4.94 -5.24 -11.57
N VAL A 127 -5.15 -6.51 -11.91
CA VAL A 127 -5.39 -7.00 -13.28
C VAL A 127 -6.69 -7.79 -13.29
N ASP A 128 -7.55 -7.55 -14.27
CA ASP A 128 -8.77 -8.34 -14.49
C ASP A 128 -8.40 -9.77 -14.91
N PRO A 129 -8.63 -10.80 -14.07
CA PRO A 129 -8.23 -12.18 -14.40
C PRO A 129 -9.03 -12.76 -15.58
N THR A 130 -10.16 -12.17 -15.93
CA THR A 130 -10.99 -12.56 -17.08
C THR A 130 -10.54 -11.91 -18.37
N ASN A 131 -9.78 -10.79 -18.27
CA ASN A 131 -9.25 -10.06 -19.42
C ASN A 131 -7.96 -9.31 -19.03
N LEU A 132 -6.82 -9.95 -19.21
CA LEU A 132 -5.50 -9.41 -18.83
C LEU A 132 -5.13 -8.08 -19.52
N SER A 133 -5.89 -7.63 -20.52
CA SER A 133 -5.70 -6.30 -21.11
C SER A 133 -6.29 -5.17 -20.27
N LYS A 134 -7.13 -5.51 -19.27
CA LYS A 134 -7.73 -4.54 -18.36
C LYS A 134 -6.98 -4.53 -17.03
N MET A 135 -6.53 -3.37 -16.64
CA MET A 135 -5.79 -3.17 -15.39
C MET A 135 -6.19 -1.84 -14.76
N VAL A 136 -6.03 -1.76 -13.46
CA VAL A 136 -6.14 -0.54 -12.67
C VAL A 136 -4.84 -0.36 -11.89
N ILE A 137 -4.32 0.86 -11.88
CA ILE A 137 -3.25 1.30 -10.98
C ILE A 137 -3.80 2.44 -10.15
N ALA A 138 -3.68 2.32 -8.84
CA ALA A 138 -3.97 3.36 -7.86
C ALA A 138 -2.66 4.02 -7.41
N TRP A 139 -2.72 5.29 -6.93
CA TRP A 139 -1.55 6.00 -6.41
C TRP A 139 -1.94 7.16 -5.51
N ARG A 140 -0.97 7.65 -4.73
CA ARG A 140 -1.07 8.96 -4.07
C ARG A 140 -0.90 10.05 -5.12
N GLN A 141 -1.91 10.88 -5.32
CA GLN A 141 -1.92 11.99 -6.25
C GLN A 141 -1.71 13.32 -5.51
N PHE A 142 -0.68 14.03 -5.88
CA PHE A 142 -0.41 15.40 -5.44
C PHE A 142 -0.78 16.37 -6.56
N ASN A 143 -1.69 17.28 -6.33
CA ASN A 143 -2.07 18.29 -7.32
C ASN A 143 -0.98 19.34 -7.58
N SER A 144 0.07 19.37 -6.75
CA SER A 144 1.15 20.34 -6.86
C SER A 144 2.43 19.81 -6.21
N ILE A 145 3.56 19.97 -6.90
CA ILE A 145 4.92 19.75 -6.34
C ILE A 145 5.26 20.65 -5.14
N ASN A 146 4.43 21.64 -4.81
CA ASN A 146 4.62 22.55 -3.68
C ASN A 146 3.71 22.26 -2.49
N SER A 147 2.98 21.16 -2.49
CA SER A 147 2.05 20.77 -1.42
C SER A 147 2.06 19.26 -1.23
N ASP A 148 2.17 18.82 0.01
CA ASP A 148 2.06 17.42 0.42
C ASP A 148 0.60 16.96 0.61
N PHE A 149 -0.37 17.83 0.35
CA PHE A 149 -1.78 17.43 0.29
C PHE A 149 -1.97 16.42 -0.84
N ARG A 150 -2.43 15.24 -0.49
CA ARG A 150 -2.57 14.12 -1.40
C ARG A 150 -3.96 13.53 -1.40
N GLN A 151 -4.31 12.90 -2.50
CA GLN A 151 -5.61 12.29 -2.77
C GLN A 151 -5.41 10.93 -3.44
N SER A 152 -6.39 10.06 -3.40
CA SER A 152 -6.35 8.77 -4.09
C SER A 152 -6.66 8.93 -5.57
N GLY A 153 -5.61 8.91 -6.41
CA GLY A 153 -5.71 8.86 -7.86
C GLY A 153 -5.77 7.44 -8.38
N TRP A 154 -6.31 7.25 -9.58
CA TRP A 154 -6.23 5.98 -10.27
C TRP A 154 -6.21 6.15 -11.78
N GLY A 155 -5.62 5.17 -12.45
CA GLY A 155 -5.67 5.04 -13.90
C GLY A 155 -6.13 3.64 -14.29
N TYR A 156 -6.80 3.54 -15.43
CA TYR A 156 -7.18 2.26 -16.03
C TYR A 156 -6.69 2.14 -17.46
N THR A 157 -6.49 0.91 -17.89
CA THR A 157 -6.16 0.54 -19.26
C THR A 157 -7.08 -0.55 -19.78
N THR A 158 -7.23 -0.65 -21.10
CA THR A 158 -7.94 -1.73 -21.79
C THR A 158 -7.10 -2.37 -22.90
N ASP A 159 -5.83 -1.99 -23.01
CA ASP A 159 -4.90 -2.39 -24.06
C ASP A 159 -3.56 -2.94 -23.51
N ALA A 160 -3.64 -3.65 -22.40
CA ALA A 160 -2.49 -4.27 -21.72
C ALA A 160 -1.40 -3.26 -21.29
N GLY A 161 -1.81 -2.07 -20.87
CA GLY A 161 -0.91 -1.06 -20.30
C GLY A 161 -0.21 -0.16 -21.32
N MET A 162 -0.54 -0.27 -22.60
CA MET A 162 0.05 0.60 -23.63
C MET A 162 -0.45 2.04 -23.52
N THR A 163 -1.73 2.22 -23.19
CA THR A 163 -2.31 3.53 -22.90
C THR A 163 -3.08 3.52 -21.58
N TRP A 164 -3.12 4.66 -20.93
CA TRP A 164 -3.77 4.83 -19.64
C TRP A 164 -4.72 6.02 -19.66
N THR A 165 -5.80 5.90 -18.93
CA THR A 165 -6.74 6.99 -18.67
C THR A 165 -6.77 7.27 -17.18
N PHE A 166 -6.51 8.52 -16.78
CA PHE A 166 -6.64 9.01 -15.43
C PHE A 166 -7.95 9.80 -15.30
N PRO A 167 -9.03 9.23 -14.77
CA PRO A 167 -10.31 9.92 -14.64
C PRO A 167 -10.30 11.04 -13.60
N GLY A 168 -9.40 10.96 -12.64
CA GLY A 168 -9.30 11.88 -11.52
C GLY A 168 -9.01 11.16 -10.20
N VAL A 169 -9.42 11.78 -9.10
CA VAL A 169 -9.27 11.23 -7.75
C VAL A 169 -10.63 10.73 -7.23
N LEU A 170 -10.63 9.77 -6.30
CA LEU A 170 -11.86 9.19 -5.75
C LEU A 170 -12.79 10.27 -5.16
N GLN A 171 -12.23 11.16 -4.35
CA GLN A 171 -12.95 12.29 -3.75
C GLN A 171 -12.08 13.56 -3.83
N ASN A 172 -12.60 14.59 -4.49
CA ASN A 172 -11.89 15.86 -4.60
C ASN A 172 -11.79 16.58 -3.25
N ASN A 173 -10.59 17.08 -2.94
CA ASN A 173 -10.29 17.85 -1.74
C ASN A 173 -10.45 17.06 -0.43
N VAL A 174 -10.51 15.74 -0.48
CA VAL A 174 -10.39 14.86 0.67
C VAL A 174 -8.98 14.33 0.73
N PHE A 175 -8.34 14.45 1.89
CA PHE A 175 -7.02 13.88 2.10
C PHE A 175 -7.13 12.35 2.13
N ARG A 176 -6.40 11.68 1.23
CA ARG A 176 -6.34 10.23 1.13
C ARG A 176 -4.92 9.78 0.80
N SER A 177 -4.53 8.62 1.32
CA SER A 177 -3.19 8.05 1.16
C SER A 177 -3.24 6.54 0.98
N ASP A 178 -2.11 5.91 0.89
CA ASP A 178 -1.79 4.48 0.98
C ASP A 178 -2.72 3.58 0.13
N PRO A 179 -2.85 3.84 -1.17
CA PRO A 179 -3.81 3.16 -2.03
C PRO A 179 -3.44 1.69 -2.26
N VAL A 180 -4.38 0.78 -2.03
CA VAL A 180 -4.24 -0.64 -2.39
C VAL A 180 -5.37 -1.05 -3.32
N THR A 181 -5.05 -1.75 -4.42
CA THR A 181 -6.06 -2.29 -5.33
C THR A 181 -5.99 -3.81 -5.44
N LYS A 182 -7.14 -4.43 -5.59
CA LYS A 182 -7.31 -5.86 -5.87
C LYS A 182 -8.41 -6.04 -6.91
N SER A 183 -8.41 -7.19 -7.58
CA SER A 183 -9.51 -7.61 -8.45
C SER A 183 -10.09 -8.93 -7.94
N ASP A 184 -11.40 -9.11 -8.13
CA ASP A 184 -12.03 -10.41 -7.92
C ASP A 184 -11.96 -11.28 -9.20
N GLU A 185 -12.41 -12.51 -9.11
CA GLU A 185 -12.41 -13.48 -10.22
C GLU A 185 -13.41 -13.13 -11.33
N LEU A 186 -14.30 -12.18 -11.09
CA LEU A 186 -15.28 -11.67 -12.07
C LEU A 186 -14.76 -10.43 -12.82
N GLY A 187 -13.56 -9.93 -12.48
CA GLY A 187 -12.96 -8.74 -13.07
C GLY A 187 -13.50 -7.43 -12.51
N ASN A 188 -14.14 -7.44 -11.34
CA ASN A 188 -14.39 -6.21 -10.60
C ASN A 188 -13.11 -5.76 -9.91
N PHE A 189 -12.90 -4.45 -9.85
CA PHE A 189 -11.78 -3.86 -9.13
C PHE A 189 -12.24 -3.26 -7.82
N PHE A 190 -11.43 -3.45 -6.78
CA PHE A 190 -11.60 -2.86 -5.46
C PHE A 190 -10.42 -1.96 -5.15
N TYR A 191 -10.69 -0.89 -4.43
CA TYR A 191 -9.72 0.12 -4.03
C TYR A 191 -9.89 0.42 -2.55
N LEU A 192 -8.88 0.11 -1.74
CA LEU A 192 -8.79 0.50 -0.34
C LEU A 192 -7.97 1.80 -0.26
N SER A 193 -8.40 2.75 0.54
CA SER A 193 -7.74 4.04 0.68
C SER A 193 -7.90 4.61 2.09
N LEU A 194 -6.79 4.91 2.70
CA LEU A 194 -6.71 5.68 3.93
C LEU A 194 -7.33 7.07 3.75
N GLN A 195 -8.07 7.51 4.73
CA GLN A 195 -8.61 8.86 4.87
C GLN A 195 -8.17 9.48 6.18
N SER A 196 -7.85 10.76 6.17
CA SER A 196 -7.70 11.56 7.38
C SER A 196 -8.46 12.87 7.26
N THR A 197 -9.00 13.36 8.36
CA THR A 197 -9.68 14.65 8.44
C THR A 197 -8.83 15.67 9.20
N GLN A 198 -8.95 16.95 8.87
CA GLN A 198 -8.24 18.03 9.60
C GLN A 198 -8.59 18.12 11.10
N ALA A 199 -9.76 17.61 11.48
CA ALA A 199 -10.25 17.66 12.85
C ALA A 199 -9.74 16.50 13.71
N GLU A 200 -9.26 15.43 13.07
CA GLU A 200 -8.94 14.16 13.74
C GLU A 200 -7.52 13.74 13.37
N SER A 201 -6.74 13.41 14.39
CA SER A 201 -5.39 12.84 14.21
C SER A 201 -5.44 11.33 13.98
N PHE A 202 -6.54 10.83 13.39
CA PHE A 202 -6.78 9.42 13.16
C PHE A 202 -6.91 9.12 11.67
N PHE A 203 -6.56 7.89 11.31
CA PHE A 203 -6.68 7.33 9.97
C PHE A 203 -7.76 6.27 9.96
N CYS A 204 -8.65 6.36 8.98
CA CYS A 204 -9.68 5.38 8.70
C CYS A 204 -9.58 4.95 7.23
N ASP A 205 -10.12 3.79 6.90
CA ASP A 205 -10.02 3.22 5.56
C ASP A 205 -11.40 3.07 4.94
N ASP A 206 -11.49 3.43 3.65
CA ASP A 206 -12.69 3.24 2.85
C ASP A 206 -12.40 2.31 1.68
N VAL A 207 -13.39 1.48 1.34
CA VAL A 207 -13.34 0.58 0.20
C VAL A 207 -14.26 1.07 -0.92
N TRP A 208 -13.73 1.08 -2.12
CA TRP A 208 -14.40 1.48 -3.35
C TRP A 208 -14.44 0.31 -4.32
N ARG A 209 -15.49 0.20 -5.13
CA ARG A 209 -15.65 -0.86 -6.11
C ARG A 209 -15.94 -0.31 -7.50
N SER A 210 -15.32 -0.94 -8.52
CA SER A 210 -15.63 -0.73 -9.94
C SER A 210 -16.09 -2.04 -10.56
N THR A 211 -17.22 -2.01 -11.29
CA THR A 211 -17.75 -3.13 -12.08
C THR A 211 -17.66 -2.89 -13.57
N ASN A 212 -16.98 -1.82 -14.00
CA ASN A 212 -16.88 -1.40 -15.40
C ASN A 212 -15.44 -1.28 -15.90
N GLY A 213 -14.53 -2.10 -15.35
CA GLY A 213 -13.15 -2.15 -15.79
C GLY A 213 -12.30 -0.98 -15.31
N GLY A 214 -12.58 -0.41 -14.13
CA GLY A 214 -11.82 0.69 -13.53
C GLY A 214 -12.22 2.08 -14.05
N GLN A 215 -13.23 2.19 -14.92
CA GLN A 215 -13.62 3.50 -15.45
C GLN A 215 -14.22 4.42 -14.40
N THR A 216 -14.99 3.86 -13.46
CA THR A 216 -15.54 4.56 -12.30
C THR A 216 -15.49 3.68 -11.07
N PHE A 217 -15.35 4.30 -9.90
CA PHE A 217 -15.43 3.65 -8.61
C PHE A 217 -16.61 4.20 -7.81
N THR A 218 -17.28 3.32 -7.06
CA THR A 218 -18.35 3.66 -6.13
C THR A 218 -17.94 3.21 -4.74
N GLU A 219 -18.02 4.12 -3.78
CA GLU A 219 -17.77 3.83 -2.38
C GLU A 219 -18.75 2.78 -1.86
N GLN A 220 -18.26 1.78 -1.14
CA GLN A 220 -19.07 0.64 -0.72
C GLN A 220 -19.70 0.86 0.65
N SER A 221 -19.01 1.53 1.55
CA SER A 221 -19.46 1.81 2.92
C SER A 221 -19.39 3.30 3.23
N PRO A 222 -20.19 4.14 2.54
CA PRO A 222 -20.20 5.57 2.80
C PRO A 222 -20.65 5.82 4.26
N ASP A 223 -19.96 6.73 4.93
CA ASP A 223 -20.21 7.13 6.32
C ASP A 223 -19.89 6.05 7.40
N GLU A 224 -19.39 4.89 7.02
CA GLU A 224 -18.92 3.85 7.96
C GLU A 224 -17.39 3.82 8.11
N ALA A 225 -16.69 4.83 7.70
CA ALA A 225 -15.28 5.04 7.93
C ALA A 225 -15.00 5.17 9.44
N GLY A 226 -15.26 4.13 10.19
CA GLY A 226 -14.97 4.01 11.62
C GLY A 226 -13.92 2.95 11.87
N HIS A 227 -13.36 2.36 10.81
CA HIS A 227 -12.40 1.27 10.88
C HIS A 227 -11.21 1.56 10.00
N GLY A 228 -10.04 1.10 10.44
CA GLY A 228 -8.82 1.24 9.67
C GLY A 228 -7.75 2.07 10.35
N GLY A 229 -6.63 2.21 9.69
CA GLY A 229 -5.45 2.92 10.18
C GLY A 229 -4.34 2.97 9.14
N ASP A 230 -3.18 3.48 9.52
CA ASP A 230 -2.02 3.61 8.64
C ASP A 230 -1.44 2.24 8.22
N LYS A 231 -0.80 2.18 7.06
CA LYS A 231 -0.21 0.96 6.48
C LYS A 231 -1.24 -0.16 6.27
N GLU A 232 -2.44 0.25 5.90
CA GLU A 232 -3.52 -0.67 5.59
C GLU A 232 -3.18 -1.55 4.39
N TRP A 233 -3.66 -2.78 4.46
CA TRP A 233 -3.63 -3.72 3.34
C TRP A 233 -4.88 -4.59 3.33
N PHE A 234 -5.31 -5.03 2.15
CA PHE A 234 -6.45 -5.93 2.05
C PHE A 234 -6.26 -7.03 1.01
N THR A 235 -7.07 -8.07 1.13
CA THR A 235 -7.20 -9.11 0.12
C THR A 235 -8.65 -9.54 -0.03
N ILE A 236 -8.93 -10.24 -1.13
CA ILE A 236 -10.25 -10.79 -1.47
C ILE A 236 -10.12 -12.32 -1.47
N ASP A 237 -11.04 -13.02 -0.84
CA ASP A 237 -11.16 -14.47 -0.97
C ASP A 237 -11.79 -14.79 -2.34
N THR A 238 -10.96 -15.14 -3.31
CA THR A 238 -11.38 -15.55 -4.65
C THR A 238 -11.53 -17.06 -4.77
N THR A 239 -11.47 -17.82 -3.68
CA THR A 239 -11.67 -19.25 -3.68
C THR A 239 -13.14 -19.61 -3.91
N ASN A 240 -13.42 -20.86 -4.26
CA ASN A 240 -14.80 -21.37 -4.35
C ASN A 240 -15.34 -21.86 -2.96
N GLY A 241 -14.69 -21.44 -1.86
CA GLY A 241 -15.02 -21.81 -0.50
C GLY A 241 -16.16 -20.99 0.11
N THR A 242 -16.36 -21.17 1.41
CA THR A 242 -17.40 -20.44 2.18
C THR A 242 -17.14 -18.94 2.24
N GLY A 243 -15.89 -18.52 2.20
CA GLY A 243 -15.48 -17.12 2.24
C GLY A 243 -15.44 -16.44 0.88
N HIS A 244 -15.95 -17.08 -0.17
CA HIS A 244 -15.96 -16.51 -1.52
C HIS A 244 -16.51 -15.08 -1.56
N GLY A 245 -15.71 -14.15 -2.08
CA GLY A 245 -16.05 -12.73 -2.17
C GLY A 245 -15.90 -11.94 -0.87
N PHE A 246 -15.41 -12.58 0.21
CA PHE A 246 -15.11 -11.84 1.44
C PHE A 246 -13.89 -10.95 1.25
N LEU A 247 -13.94 -9.77 1.88
CA LEU A 247 -12.80 -8.88 1.98
C LEU A 247 -12.22 -8.97 3.39
N TYR A 248 -10.92 -9.03 3.47
CA TYR A 248 -10.16 -8.98 4.72
C TYR A 248 -9.22 -7.80 4.64
N GLN A 249 -9.18 -6.97 5.69
CA GLN A 249 -8.21 -5.88 5.78
C GLN A 249 -7.53 -5.87 7.14
N PHE A 250 -6.30 -5.36 7.18
CA PHE A 250 -5.58 -5.09 8.40
C PHE A 250 -4.74 -3.82 8.28
N TRP A 251 -4.34 -3.26 9.41
CA TRP A 251 -3.64 -1.98 9.51
C TRP A 251 -2.79 -1.92 10.77
N THR A 252 -1.92 -0.91 10.90
CA THR A 252 -1.26 -0.63 12.17
C THR A 252 -2.23 0.03 13.15
N GLY A 253 -2.29 -0.46 14.38
CA GLY A 253 -3.16 0.10 15.40
C GLY A 253 -2.68 1.44 15.99
N VAL A 254 -1.61 2.04 15.45
CA VAL A 254 -1.13 3.37 15.84
C VAL A 254 -1.89 4.40 15.00
N PHE A 255 -2.59 5.34 15.68
CA PHE A 255 -3.46 6.35 15.06
C PHE A 255 -4.65 5.81 14.26
N ALA A 256 -4.97 4.53 14.42
CA ALA A 256 -6.19 3.97 13.88
C ALA A 256 -7.43 4.65 14.48
N CYS A 257 -8.48 4.80 13.68
CA CYS A 257 -9.73 5.41 14.14
C CYS A 257 -10.55 4.47 15.03
N ASP A 258 -10.19 3.20 15.14
CA ASP A 258 -10.83 2.22 16.01
C ASP A 258 -9.80 1.34 16.75
N PHE A 259 -10.29 0.60 17.75
CA PHE A 259 -9.50 -0.37 18.49
C PHE A 259 -9.46 -1.70 17.75
N GLY A 260 -8.28 -2.15 17.41
CA GLY A 260 -8.03 -3.38 16.66
C GLY A 260 -7.12 -3.14 15.47
N GLU A 261 -6.87 -4.18 14.69
CA GLU A 261 -5.90 -4.17 13.59
C GLU A 261 -6.39 -4.97 12.39
N PHE A 262 -7.54 -5.62 12.49
CA PHE A 262 -8.09 -6.50 11.47
C PHE A 262 -9.60 -6.48 11.51
N ASN A 263 -10.24 -6.46 10.37
CA ASN A 263 -11.65 -6.77 10.23
C ASN A 263 -11.96 -7.50 8.91
N ARG A 264 -13.21 -7.87 8.75
CA ARG A 264 -13.72 -8.63 7.61
C ARG A 264 -15.06 -8.05 7.15
N SER A 265 -15.23 -7.96 5.84
CA SER A 265 -16.53 -7.80 5.18
C SER A 265 -16.95 -9.12 4.53
N THR A 266 -18.23 -9.48 4.65
CA THR A 266 -18.80 -10.67 4.01
C THR A 266 -19.76 -10.32 2.87
N ASP A 267 -19.84 -9.06 2.49
CA ASP A 267 -20.76 -8.51 1.49
C ASP A 267 -20.08 -7.52 0.52
N SER A 268 -18.83 -7.82 0.16
CA SER A 268 -18.02 -7.05 -0.80
C SER A 268 -17.73 -5.61 -0.36
N GLY A 269 -17.52 -5.38 0.94
CA GLY A 269 -17.12 -4.10 1.50
C GLY A 269 -18.28 -3.20 1.92
N VAL A 270 -19.55 -3.67 1.83
CA VAL A 270 -20.71 -2.86 2.20
C VAL A 270 -20.83 -2.71 3.71
N THR A 271 -20.62 -3.80 4.46
CA THR A 271 -20.55 -3.75 5.92
C THR A 271 -19.31 -4.46 6.44
N TRP A 272 -18.80 -4.01 7.59
CA TRP A 272 -17.60 -4.53 8.22
C TRP A 272 -17.89 -5.00 9.65
N GLN A 273 -17.22 -6.08 10.04
CA GLN A 273 -17.26 -6.55 11.42
C GLN A 273 -16.44 -5.62 12.32
N ALA A 274 -16.77 -5.60 13.61
CA ALA A 274 -15.96 -4.90 14.59
C ALA A 274 -14.50 -5.38 14.54
N PRO A 275 -13.51 -4.48 14.61
CA PRO A 275 -12.11 -4.82 14.53
C PRO A 275 -11.62 -5.77 15.61
N LEU A 276 -10.67 -6.59 15.26
CA LEU A 276 -10.01 -7.58 16.13
C LEU A 276 -8.53 -7.28 16.27
N ASN A 277 -7.96 -7.63 17.41
CA ASN A 277 -6.50 -7.61 17.57
C ASN A 277 -5.89 -8.83 16.89
N ILE A 278 -4.76 -8.63 16.21
CA ILE A 278 -3.94 -9.70 15.65
C ILE A 278 -2.85 -10.09 16.68
N PRO A 279 -2.64 -11.38 16.97
CA PRO A 279 -1.55 -11.78 17.85
C PRO A 279 -0.19 -11.30 17.34
N ASN A 280 0.60 -10.70 18.23
CA ASN A 280 1.90 -10.09 17.94
C ASN A 280 1.87 -8.86 17.02
N SER A 281 0.68 -8.36 16.67
CA SER A 281 0.48 -7.13 15.88
C SER A 281 1.45 -7.03 14.68
N PRO A 282 1.38 -7.93 13.70
CA PRO A 282 2.23 -7.89 12.52
C PRO A 282 1.72 -6.80 11.58
N ASP A 283 2.09 -5.57 11.85
CA ASP A 283 1.79 -4.40 11.03
C ASP A 283 2.77 -4.21 9.86
N THR A 284 2.56 -3.21 9.03
CA THR A 284 3.43 -2.87 7.89
C THR A 284 3.65 -4.07 6.96
N GLY A 285 2.56 -4.66 6.51
CA GLY A 285 2.63 -5.92 5.78
C GLY A 285 1.56 -6.10 4.71
N ALA A 286 1.33 -7.35 4.35
CA ALA A 286 0.34 -7.76 3.34
C ALA A 286 -0.41 -9.02 3.77
N MET A 287 -1.44 -9.39 3.01
CA MET A 287 -2.25 -10.58 3.26
C MET A 287 -2.67 -11.29 1.98
N ASP A 288 -2.91 -12.60 2.11
CA ASP A 288 -3.38 -13.46 1.02
C ASP A 288 -4.19 -14.63 1.59
N VAL A 289 -4.95 -15.32 0.72
CA VAL A 289 -5.82 -16.45 1.09
C VAL A 289 -5.38 -17.69 0.33
N ASP A 290 -5.23 -18.86 0.98
CA ASP A 290 -4.90 -20.10 0.28
C ASP A 290 -6.11 -20.74 -0.41
N THR A 291 -5.90 -21.79 -1.22
CA THR A 291 -6.97 -22.48 -1.95
C THR A 291 -7.99 -23.20 -1.05
N ASN A 292 -7.72 -23.31 0.25
CA ASN A 292 -8.63 -23.86 1.26
C ASN A 292 -9.41 -22.75 2.01
N GLY A 293 -9.22 -21.49 1.66
CA GLY A 293 -9.83 -20.33 2.33
C GLY A 293 -9.16 -19.97 3.66
N ASN A 294 -7.94 -20.46 3.94
CA ASN A 294 -7.18 -19.97 5.09
C ASN A 294 -6.56 -18.61 4.76
N LEU A 295 -6.81 -17.66 5.62
CA LEU A 295 -6.22 -16.32 5.52
C LEU A 295 -4.82 -16.33 6.14
N PHE A 296 -3.86 -15.76 5.40
CA PHE A 296 -2.51 -15.47 5.88
C PHE A 296 -2.28 -13.97 5.84
N LEU A 297 -1.64 -13.44 6.87
CA LEU A 297 -1.12 -12.09 6.90
C LEU A 297 0.32 -12.15 7.44
N ALA A 298 1.19 -11.32 6.89
CA ALA A 298 2.55 -11.20 7.38
C ALA A 298 2.93 -9.73 7.51
N GLY A 299 3.68 -9.43 8.55
CA GLY A 299 4.10 -8.07 8.86
C GLY A 299 5.12 -8.05 9.99
N GLY A 300 5.38 -6.83 10.49
CA GLY A 300 6.37 -6.57 11.52
C GLY A 300 7.78 -6.37 10.94
N GLY A 301 8.77 -6.15 11.80
CA GLY A 301 10.13 -5.77 11.38
C GLY A 301 11.22 -6.40 12.20
N ALA A 302 11.38 -7.49 12.63
CA ALA A 302 12.28 -8.25 13.49
C ALA A 302 11.85 -8.19 14.97
N PRO A 303 10.99 -9.12 15.36
CA PRO A 303 10.61 -10.28 14.56
C PRO A 303 9.53 -9.97 13.53
N PHE A 304 9.62 -10.61 12.36
CA PHE A 304 8.52 -10.73 11.42
C PHE A 304 7.60 -11.87 11.85
N TYR A 305 6.32 -11.72 11.61
CA TYR A 305 5.34 -12.75 11.89
C TYR A 305 4.51 -13.08 10.66
N CYS A 306 4.22 -14.36 10.48
CA CYS A 306 3.16 -14.84 9.60
C CYS A 306 2.04 -15.39 10.48
N VAL A 307 0.85 -14.86 10.34
CA VAL A 307 -0.33 -15.20 11.14
C VAL A 307 -1.38 -15.84 10.23
N ARG A 308 -2.01 -16.91 10.69
CA ARG A 308 -3.07 -17.59 9.94
C ARG A 308 -4.40 -17.58 10.70
N SER A 309 -5.47 -17.40 9.93
CA SER A 309 -6.83 -17.72 10.39
C SER A 309 -7.44 -18.79 9.48
N SER A 310 -7.78 -19.94 10.05
CA SER A 310 -8.46 -21.01 9.31
C SER A 310 -9.99 -20.89 9.32
N ASN A 311 -10.54 -19.95 10.09
CA ASN A 311 -11.98 -19.72 10.22
C ASN A 311 -12.46 -18.33 9.78
N ALA A 312 -11.57 -17.48 9.26
CA ALA A 312 -11.95 -16.16 8.74
C ALA A 312 -12.96 -16.27 7.59
N GLN A 313 -12.94 -17.35 6.83
CA GLN A 313 -13.89 -17.65 5.77
C GLN A 313 -15.30 -18.03 6.28
N ASN A 314 -15.51 -18.30 7.57
CA ASN A 314 -16.81 -18.68 8.09
C ASN A 314 -17.60 -17.46 8.57
N PRO A 315 -18.72 -17.07 7.91
CA PRO A 315 -19.49 -15.88 8.27
C PRO A 315 -20.16 -15.95 9.64
N ASN A 316 -20.35 -17.16 10.18
CA ASN A 316 -21.13 -17.39 11.41
C ASN A 316 -20.28 -17.34 12.68
N VAL A 317 -18.97 -17.12 12.57
CA VAL A 317 -18.06 -17.06 13.72
C VAL A 317 -17.17 -15.83 13.63
N THR A 318 -16.79 -15.29 14.78
CA THR A 318 -15.73 -14.29 14.86
C THR A 318 -14.41 -14.93 14.43
N PRO A 319 -13.64 -14.33 13.50
CA PRO A 319 -12.33 -14.82 13.12
C PRO A 319 -11.40 -15.01 14.32
N THR A 320 -10.66 -16.11 14.33
CA THR A 320 -9.60 -16.38 15.30
C THR A 320 -8.31 -16.70 14.56
N PHE A 321 -7.20 -16.34 15.16
CA PHE A 321 -5.88 -16.60 14.59
C PHE A 321 -5.30 -17.86 15.24
N ASP A 322 -5.32 -18.96 14.52
CA ASP A 322 -4.98 -20.30 15.01
C ASP A 322 -3.48 -20.62 14.89
N ARG A 323 -2.73 -19.77 14.17
CA ARG A 323 -1.27 -19.93 14.01
C ARG A 323 -0.58 -18.59 13.97
N VAL A 324 0.54 -18.51 14.69
CA VAL A 324 1.46 -17.36 14.68
C VAL A 324 2.87 -17.91 14.61
N THR A 325 3.56 -17.63 13.53
CA THR A 325 4.91 -18.14 13.28
C THR A 325 5.87 -16.98 13.08
N SER A 326 6.96 -16.96 13.83
CA SER A 326 8.05 -16.02 13.59
C SER A 326 8.79 -16.39 12.30
N VAL A 327 9.00 -15.40 11.44
CA VAL A 327 9.73 -15.56 10.18
C VAL A 327 11.07 -14.84 10.31
N ASN A 328 12.15 -15.55 10.01
CA ASN A 328 13.49 -14.96 9.99
C ASN A 328 13.82 -14.48 8.57
N LEU A 329 13.96 -13.18 8.37
CA LEU A 329 14.43 -12.58 7.12
C LEU A 329 15.87 -12.05 7.21
N GLY A 330 16.59 -12.30 8.31
CA GLY A 330 18.00 -11.98 8.45
C GLY A 330 18.34 -10.51 8.69
N GLY A 331 17.35 -9.67 8.94
CA GLY A 331 17.52 -8.22 9.12
C GLY A 331 16.28 -7.56 9.69
N ASN A 332 16.27 -6.24 9.71
CA ASN A 332 15.14 -5.40 10.12
C ASN A 332 14.54 -4.65 8.93
N LEU A 333 13.22 -4.37 8.97
CA LEU A 333 12.70 -3.27 8.17
C LEU A 333 13.32 -1.96 8.68
N ILE A 334 13.55 -1.03 7.79
CA ILE A 334 14.08 0.29 8.14
C ILE A 334 13.37 1.40 7.38
N GLN A 335 13.50 2.59 7.93
CA GLN A 335 13.10 3.86 7.36
C GLN A 335 14.35 4.66 7.01
N GLY A 336 14.30 5.48 5.99
CA GLY A 336 15.39 6.40 5.66
C GLY A 336 16.26 5.94 4.49
N GLY A 337 17.57 6.05 4.64
CA GLY A 337 18.50 5.73 3.55
C GLY A 337 18.24 6.57 2.30
N ILE A 338 18.12 5.93 1.15
CA ILE A 338 17.82 6.62 -0.11
C ILE A 338 16.36 7.09 -0.24
N ASN A 339 15.47 6.63 0.65
CA ASN A 339 14.06 7.01 0.66
C ASN A 339 13.75 8.15 1.66
N GLY A 340 14.76 8.85 2.15
CA GLY A 340 14.59 10.02 3.00
C GLY A 340 13.83 9.72 4.29
N ILE A 341 12.58 10.17 4.40
CA ILE A 341 11.71 9.93 5.56
C ILE A 341 10.80 8.71 5.39
N GLY A 342 10.78 8.08 4.20
CA GLY A 342 9.92 6.95 3.88
C GLY A 342 10.48 5.60 4.35
N LEU A 343 9.64 4.56 4.31
CA LEU A 343 10.05 3.18 4.53
C LEU A 343 10.95 2.70 3.38
N CYS A 344 11.86 1.78 3.66
CA CYS A 344 12.60 1.07 2.61
C CYS A 344 11.82 -0.12 2.04
N GLY A 345 10.60 -0.33 2.48
CA GLY A 345 9.68 -1.38 2.08
C GLY A 345 8.85 -1.88 3.25
N GLN A 346 7.92 -2.77 2.94
CA GLN A 346 7.08 -3.47 3.91
C GLN A 346 7.18 -4.98 3.71
N THR A 347 6.54 -5.74 4.59
CA THR A 347 6.55 -7.21 4.50
C THR A 347 5.45 -7.67 3.55
N PHE A 348 5.80 -8.45 2.54
CA PHE A 348 4.84 -9.05 1.63
C PHE A 348 4.65 -10.54 1.93
N VAL A 349 3.42 -11.00 1.82
CA VAL A 349 3.05 -12.42 1.81
C VAL A 349 2.29 -12.74 0.53
N ALA A 350 2.56 -13.89 -0.03
CA ALA A 350 1.77 -14.46 -1.13
C ALA A 350 1.64 -15.97 -0.94
N VAL A 351 0.53 -16.52 -1.40
CA VAL A 351 0.26 -17.95 -1.40
C VAL A 351 0.23 -18.48 -2.82
N ASP A 352 0.71 -19.69 -3.03
CA ASP A 352 0.69 -20.34 -4.34
C ASP A 352 -0.68 -20.99 -4.59
N HIS A 353 -1.38 -20.53 -5.63
CA HIS A 353 -2.70 -21.01 -6.07
C HIS A 353 -2.62 -21.85 -7.35
N SER A 354 -1.44 -22.30 -7.73
CA SER A 354 -1.21 -22.95 -9.04
C SER A 354 -1.88 -24.31 -9.21
N GLY A 355 -2.29 -24.96 -8.12
CA GLY A 355 -2.72 -26.36 -8.15
C GLY A 355 -1.58 -27.34 -8.47
N GLY A 356 -0.34 -26.86 -8.61
CA GLY A 356 0.87 -27.62 -8.89
C GLY A 356 1.56 -28.17 -7.61
N PRO A 357 2.81 -28.61 -7.73
CA PRO A 357 3.57 -29.18 -6.60
C PRO A 357 3.80 -28.22 -5.43
N THR A 358 3.75 -26.92 -5.69
CA THR A 358 3.97 -25.84 -4.71
C THR A 358 2.66 -25.21 -4.22
N ASN A 359 1.52 -25.73 -4.64
CA ASN A 359 0.20 -25.21 -4.25
C ASN A 359 0.07 -25.10 -2.72
N ASN A 360 -0.43 -23.95 -2.25
CA ASN A 360 -0.54 -23.59 -0.83
C ASN A 360 0.81 -23.39 -0.10
N TYR A 361 1.93 -23.30 -0.81
CA TYR A 361 3.13 -22.77 -0.20
C TYR A 361 2.91 -21.29 0.14
N VAL A 362 3.44 -20.88 1.30
CA VAL A 362 3.34 -19.50 1.78
C VAL A 362 4.73 -18.85 1.68
N TYR A 363 4.80 -17.73 1.02
CA TYR A 363 6.03 -16.97 0.78
C TYR A 363 5.99 -15.65 1.53
N VAL A 364 7.06 -15.33 2.25
CA VAL A 364 7.22 -14.05 2.96
C VAL A 364 8.49 -13.39 2.49
N MET A 365 8.41 -12.10 2.20
CA MET A 365 9.52 -11.32 1.68
C MET A 365 9.50 -9.89 2.22
N ALA A 366 10.68 -9.30 2.42
CA ALA A 366 10.86 -7.90 2.71
C ALA A 366 12.23 -7.39 2.23
N SER A 367 12.35 -6.08 1.99
CA SER A 367 13.62 -5.39 1.94
C SER A 367 14.08 -5.09 3.37
N VAL A 368 15.20 -5.61 3.78
CA VAL A 368 15.71 -5.51 5.17
C VAL A 368 17.12 -4.95 5.22
N GLU A 369 17.44 -4.21 6.27
CA GLU A 369 18.83 -3.96 6.65
C GLU A 369 19.35 -5.21 7.33
N PRO A 370 20.35 -5.92 6.74
CA PRO A 370 20.86 -7.16 7.31
C PRO A 370 21.48 -6.95 8.69
N PHE A 371 21.33 -7.90 9.61
CA PHE A 371 21.99 -7.85 10.93
C PHE A 371 23.53 -7.83 10.84
N SER A 372 24.09 -8.25 9.73
CA SER A 372 25.54 -8.33 9.49
C SER A 372 26.14 -7.10 8.82
N ALA A 373 25.33 -6.16 8.36
CA ALA A 373 25.78 -4.97 7.62
C ALA A 373 24.87 -3.78 7.92
N SER A 374 25.43 -2.59 8.00
CA SER A 374 24.72 -1.32 8.08
C SER A 374 24.95 -0.51 6.79
N ASN A 375 24.04 0.42 6.49
CA ASN A 375 24.03 1.32 5.33
C ASN A 375 23.68 0.65 3.99
N GLY A 376 22.66 -0.15 3.97
CA GLY A 376 22.09 -0.76 2.77
C GLY A 376 21.00 -1.75 3.14
N THR A 377 20.26 -2.20 2.15
CA THR A 377 19.21 -3.21 2.33
C THR A 377 19.39 -4.37 1.37
N ASP A 378 18.87 -5.54 1.75
CA ASP A 378 18.77 -6.72 0.88
C ASP A 378 17.32 -7.16 0.75
N VAL A 379 16.93 -7.69 -0.41
CA VAL A 379 15.64 -8.35 -0.62
C VAL A 379 15.75 -9.78 -0.10
N MET A 380 15.05 -10.04 1.02
CA MET A 380 15.11 -11.31 1.73
C MET A 380 13.79 -12.05 1.67
N PHE A 381 13.88 -13.37 1.50
CA PHE A 381 12.77 -14.27 1.25
C PHE A 381 12.81 -15.49 2.18
N ALA A 382 11.65 -15.95 2.61
CA ALA A 382 11.47 -17.23 3.29
C ALA A 382 10.19 -17.90 2.80
N ARG A 383 10.15 -19.23 2.79
CA ARG A 383 9.00 -20.02 2.36
C ARG A 383 8.56 -21.01 3.41
N SER A 384 7.28 -21.27 3.46
CA SER A 384 6.66 -22.38 4.20
C SER A 384 6.03 -23.36 3.21
N THR A 385 6.23 -24.64 3.44
CA THR A 385 5.64 -25.74 2.66
C THR A 385 4.61 -26.51 3.47
N ASP A 386 4.28 -26.04 4.68
CA ASP A 386 3.43 -26.70 5.66
C ASP A 386 2.30 -25.79 6.19
N GLY A 387 1.86 -24.82 5.35
CA GLY A 387 0.77 -23.90 5.65
C GLY A 387 1.13 -22.91 6.76
N GLY A 388 2.34 -22.35 6.73
CA GLY A 388 2.80 -21.32 7.66
C GLY A 388 3.23 -21.85 9.03
N GLN A 389 3.41 -23.18 9.19
CA GLN A 389 3.83 -23.74 10.49
C GLN A 389 5.33 -23.54 10.72
N THR A 390 6.13 -23.74 9.68
CA THR A 390 7.57 -23.47 9.71
C THR A 390 7.99 -22.72 8.45
N PHE A 391 9.05 -21.94 8.55
CA PHE A 391 9.66 -21.24 7.42
C PHE A 391 11.11 -21.67 7.21
N SER A 392 11.56 -21.64 5.98
CA SER A 392 12.96 -21.88 5.60
C SER A 392 13.90 -20.85 6.26
N ALA A 393 15.20 -21.15 6.25
CA ALA A 393 16.19 -20.12 6.49
C ALA A 393 16.03 -18.97 5.47
N PRO A 394 16.40 -17.72 5.84
CA PRO A 394 16.29 -16.58 4.93
C PRO A 394 17.19 -16.78 3.69
N LEU A 395 16.65 -16.43 2.53
CA LEU A 395 17.35 -16.46 1.26
C LEU A 395 17.41 -15.04 0.68
N ARG A 396 18.59 -14.58 0.31
CA ARG A 396 18.81 -13.31 -0.37
C ARG A 396 18.48 -13.46 -1.85
N ILE A 397 17.66 -12.55 -2.39
CA ILE A 397 17.23 -12.58 -3.80
C ILE A 397 18.15 -11.75 -4.68
N ASN A 398 18.55 -10.56 -4.24
CA ASN A 398 19.48 -9.73 -4.98
C ASN A 398 20.87 -10.40 -5.03
N ASP A 399 21.45 -10.52 -6.24
CA ASP A 399 22.63 -11.31 -6.53
C ASP A 399 23.95 -10.50 -6.62
N ASP A 400 23.89 -9.19 -6.32
CA ASP A 400 25.07 -8.34 -6.23
C ASP A 400 25.98 -8.73 -5.03
N PRO A 401 27.26 -8.32 -5.00
CA PRO A 401 28.14 -8.65 -3.88
C PRO A 401 27.63 -8.11 -2.53
N ILE A 402 27.72 -8.95 -1.49
CA ILE A 402 27.34 -8.59 -0.12
C ILE A 402 28.21 -7.41 0.38
N ASN A 403 27.63 -6.53 1.18
CA ASN A 403 28.31 -5.41 1.87
C ASN A 403 28.87 -4.32 0.95
N GLN A 404 28.13 -3.97 -0.11
CA GLN A 404 28.52 -2.91 -1.05
C GLN A 404 27.88 -1.54 -0.73
N ASN A 405 27.26 -1.36 0.43
CA ASN A 405 26.45 -0.16 0.76
C ASN A 405 25.42 0.17 -0.34
N LYS A 406 24.79 -0.87 -0.87
CA LYS A 406 23.77 -0.76 -1.90
C LYS A 406 22.39 -0.89 -1.29
N TRP A 407 21.45 -0.22 -1.90
CA TRP A 407 20.05 -0.18 -1.45
C TRP A 407 19.19 -1.00 -2.40
N HIS A 408 18.41 -1.90 -1.81
CA HIS A 408 17.41 -2.73 -2.49
C HIS A 408 16.09 -2.51 -1.76
N ILE A 409 15.33 -1.49 -2.20
CA ILE A 409 14.13 -1.05 -1.51
C ILE A 409 12.86 -1.49 -2.23
N PHE A 410 11.74 -1.58 -1.49
CA PHE A 410 10.41 -1.94 -2.00
C PHE A 410 10.32 -3.34 -2.62
N GLY A 411 11.10 -4.29 -2.10
CA GLY A 411 10.98 -5.69 -2.53
C GLY A 411 9.54 -6.18 -2.40
N THR A 412 8.93 -6.58 -3.51
CA THR A 412 7.56 -7.10 -3.57
C THR A 412 7.48 -8.32 -4.49
N LEU A 413 6.52 -9.21 -4.22
CA LEU A 413 6.34 -10.46 -4.96
C LEU A 413 4.90 -10.69 -5.39
N SER A 414 4.77 -11.51 -6.44
CA SER A 414 3.49 -12.09 -6.86
C SER A 414 3.71 -13.51 -7.33
N VAL A 415 2.74 -14.39 -7.11
CA VAL A 415 2.75 -15.77 -7.61
C VAL A 415 1.82 -15.88 -8.82
N ALA A 416 2.37 -16.32 -9.94
CA ALA A 416 1.61 -16.54 -11.15
C ALA A 416 0.72 -17.80 -11.05
N PRO A 417 -0.39 -17.92 -11.83
CA PRO A 417 -1.23 -19.10 -11.82
C PRO A 417 -0.53 -20.42 -12.17
N ASN A 418 0.67 -20.37 -12.78
CA ASN A 418 1.51 -21.55 -13.04
C ASN A 418 2.54 -21.86 -11.95
N GLY A 419 2.49 -21.16 -10.79
CA GLY A 419 3.38 -21.35 -9.64
C GLY A 419 4.72 -20.62 -9.76
N ARG A 420 4.95 -19.81 -10.81
CA ARG A 420 6.13 -18.94 -10.87
C ARG A 420 6.00 -17.81 -9.87
N ILE A 421 7.04 -17.56 -9.13
CA ILE A 421 7.18 -16.42 -8.23
C ILE A 421 7.95 -15.33 -9.00
N ASP A 422 7.37 -14.16 -9.13
CA ASP A 422 8.02 -12.97 -9.69
C ASP A 422 8.30 -11.96 -8.59
N VAL A 423 9.48 -11.36 -8.58
CA VAL A 423 9.94 -10.39 -7.57
C VAL A 423 10.51 -9.16 -8.27
N VAL A 424 10.13 -7.98 -7.78
CA VAL A 424 10.70 -6.69 -8.22
C VAL A 424 11.11 -5.84 -7.03
N TRP A 425 12.09 -4.95 -7.23
CA TRP A 425 12.56 -3.99 -6.23
C TRP A 425 13.27 -2.82 -6.93
N LEU A 426 13.49 -1.73 -6.21
CA LEU A 426 14.38 -0.65 -6.64
C LEU A 426 15.79 -0.90 -6.12
N ASP A 427 16.80 -0.74 -6.97
CA ASP A 427 18.16 -1.20 -6.75
C ASP A 427 19.20 -0.16 -7.17
N THR A 428 20.14 0.14 -6.29
CA THR A 428 21.20 1.12 -6.54
C THR A 428 22.54 0.49 -6.97
N ARG A 429 22.60 -0.83 -7.24
CA ARG A 429 23.87 -1.54 -7.53
C ARG A 429 24.66 -0.92 -8.66
N ASN A 430 24.00 -0.36 -9.68
CA ASN A 430 24.63 0.24 -10.86
C ASN A 430 24.97 1.73 -10.66
N ALA A 431 24.52 2.36 -9.59
CA ALA A 431 24.74 3.77 -9.33
C ALA A 431 26.11 4.03 -8.72
N SER A 432 26.85 5.01 -9.26
CA SER A 432 28.11 5.47 -8.69
C SER A 432 27.93 6.34 -7.45
N ASN A 433 26.79 7.03 -7.34
CA ASN A 433 26.42 7.88 -6.20
C ASN A 433 25.70 7.11 -5.07
N ASN A 434 25.38 5.82 -5.25
CA ASN A 434 24.60 5.00 -4.32
C ASN A 434 23.21 5.53 -3.98
N ILE A 435 22.64 6.40 -4.82
CA ILE A 435 21.31 6.99 -4.67
C ILE A 435 20.43 6.62 -5.85
N ASP A 436 20.91 6.81 -7.08
CA ASP A 436 20.13 6.52 -8.27
C ASP A 436 19.75 5.05 -8.32
N ALA A 437 18.47 4.79 -8.51
CA ALA A 437 17.91 3.46 -8.51
C ALA A 437 17.40 3.06 -9.90
N GLN A 438 17.30 1.76 -10.12
CA GLN A 438 16.63 1.12 -11.26
C GLN A 438 15.63 0.10 -10.73
N LEU A 439 14.55 -0.13 -11.43
CA LEU A 439 13.70 -1.30 -11.19
C LEU A 439 14.48 -2.57 -11.58
N PHE A 440 14.55 -3.54 -10.67
CA PHE A 440 15.12 -4.87 -10.90
C PHE A 440 14.05 -5.93 -10.81
N TYR A 441 14.30 -7.06 -11.48
CA TYR A 441 13.40 -8.20 -11.57
C TYR A 441 14.16 -9.52 -11.46
N SER A 442 13.55 -10.48 -10.78
CA SER A 442 13.96 -11.89 -10.74
C SER A 442 12.74 -12.80 -10.61
N TRP A 443 12.89 -14.09 -10.89
CA TRP A 443 11.82 -15.08 -10.78
C TRP A 443 12.33 -16.44 -10.34
N SER A 444 11.41 -17.24 -9.78
CA SER A 444 11.63 -18.64 -9.42
C SER A 444 10.52 -19.51 -9.98
N THR A 445 10.84 -20.73 -10.43
CA THR A 445 9.87 -21.73 -10.93
C THR A 445 9.86 -23.02 -10.10
N ASP A 446 10.56 -23.03 -8.97
CA ASP A 446 10.75 -24.19 -8.09
C ASP A 446 10.31 -23.90 -6.64
N GLY A 447 9.36 -22.98 -6.47
CA GLY A 447 8.83 -22.58 -5.16
C GLY A 447 9.85 -21.80 -4.33
N GLY A 448 10.73 -21.01 -4.96
CA GLY A 448 11.69 -20.14 -4.28
C GLY A 448 12.94 -20.89 -3.77
N VAL A 449 13.27 -22.05 -4.36
CA VAL A 449 14.53 -22.75 -4.04
C VAL A 449 15.70 -22.10 -4.76
N THR A 450 15.51 -21.83 -6.06
CA THR A 450 16.48 -21.15 -6.91
C THR A 450 15.85 -19.96 -7.61
N TRP A 451 16.67 -18.98 -7.94
CA TRP A 451 16.24 -17.73 -8.55
C TRP A 451 17.02 -17.45 -9.82
N ALA A 452 16.35 -16.88 -10.80
CA ALA A 452 16.98 -16.43 -12.02
C ALA A 452 17.94 -15.26 -11.73
N PRO A 453 19.00 -15.07 -12.55
CA PRO A 453 19.84 -13.89 -12.46
C PRO A 453 19.04 -12.61 -12.51
N ASN A 454 19.40 -11.64 -11.68
CA ASN A 454 18.67 -10.39 -11.60
C ASN A 454 18.87 -9.55 -12.86
N VAL A 455 17.80 -8.93 -13.35
CA VAL A 455 17.83 -8.08 -14.55
C VAL A 455 17.28 -6.69 -14.23
N ALA A 456 17.99 -5.65 -14.68
CA ALA A 456 17.46 -4.29 -14.63
C ALA A 456 16.31 -4.13 -15.64
N ALA A 457 15.20 -3.54 -15.22
CA ALA A 457 13.97 -3.40 -15.99
C ALA A 457 13.55 -1.94 -16.22
N SER A 458 14.38 -0.98 -15.79
CA SER A 458 14.15 0.46 -16.06
C SER A 458 15.44 1.22 -16.27
N ASN A 459 15.35 2.42 -16.83
CA ASN A 459 16.40 3.42 -16.74
C ASN A 459 16.64 3.83 -15.28
N SER A 460 17.81 4.41 -15.02
CA SER A 460 18.17 4.96 -13.72
C SER A 460 17.41 6.26 -13.45
N PHE A 461 17.03 6.50 -12.20
CA PHE A 461 16.38 7.72 -11.72
C PHE A 461 16.75 7.97 -10.26
N ASN A 462 16.67 9.22 -9.82
CA ASN A 462 16.93 9.57 -8.42
C ASN A 462 15.63 9.48 -7.58
N PRO A 463 15.51 8.54 -6.64
CA PRO A 463 14.30 8.38 -5.83
C PRO A 463 14.07 9.54 -4.82
N GLN A 464 15.04 10.44 -4.65
CA GLN A 464 14.94 11.59 -3.76
C GLN A 464 14.39 12.84 -4.44
N ASP A 465 14.19 12.79 -5.76
CA ASP A 465 13.66 13.93 -6.52
C ASP A 465 12.12 13.93 -6.52
N GLY A 466 11.54 15.09 -6.73
CA GLY A 466 10.14 15.27 -7.13
C GLY A 466 9.07 15.14 -6.05
N TYR A 467 9.37 14.63 -4.86
CA TYR A 467 8.37 14.57 -3.79
C TYR A 467 8.09 15.98 -3.24
N PRO A 468 6.82 16.37 -3.13
CA PRO A 468 6.48 17.66 -2.54
C PRO A 468 7.01 17.79 -1.10
N GLN A 469 7.92 18.75 -0.88
CA GLN A 469 8.52 19.14 0.40
C GLN A 469 9.52 18.17 1.05
N ASN A 470 9.73 16.94 0.54
CA ASN A 470 10.59 15.94 1.15
C ASN A 470 11.43 15.18 0.11
N GLN A 471 12.32 14.30 0.58
CA GLN A 471 13.08 13.36 -0.22
C GLN A 471 12.55 11.94 0.00
N LYS A 472 11.43 11.60 -0.66
CA LYS A 472 10.75 10.31 -0.52
C LYS A 472 10.15 9.91 -1.87
N ILE A 473 10.14 8.61 -2.22
CA ILE A 473 9.47 8.12 -3.44
C ILE A 473 8.25 7.23 -3.12
N GLY A 474 7.71 7.32 -1.91
CA GLY A 474 6.66 6.47 -1.42
C GLY A 474 7.20 5.40 -0.47
N ASP A 475 6.38 4.39 -0.13
CA ASP A 475 6.74 3.33 0.80
C ASP A 475 6.69 1.93 0.16
N TYR A 476 6.09 1.78 -1.03
CA TYR A 476 5.98 0.51 -1.74
C TYR A 476 5.81 0.68 -3.26
N ILE A 477 5.99 -0.43 -3.97
CA ILE A 477 5.61 -0.71 -5.35
C ILE A 477 4.92 -2.06 -5.39
N THR A 478 4.18 -2.39 -6.46
CA THR A 478 3.46 -3.65 -6.54
C THR A 478 3.60 -4.36 -7.90
N ILE A 479 3.41 -5.68 -7.88
CA ILE A 479 3.41 -6.54 -9.04
C ILE A 479 2.23 -7.50 -9.00
N VAL A 480 1.62 -7.78 -10.17
CA VAL A 480 0.64 -8.85 -10.37
C VAL A 480 1.10 -9.73 -11.52
N SER A 481 1.30 -11.01 -11.24
CA SER A 481 1.81 -11.99 -12.19
C SER A 481 0.71 -12.74 -12.92
N ASP A 482 0.95 -13.06 -14.20
CA ASP A 482 0.22 -14.02 -14.98
C ASP A 482 1.15 -15.12 -15.54
N ASN A 483 0.63 -16.07 -16.30
CA ASN A 483 1.41 -17.20 -16.81
C ASN A 483 2.59 -16.79 -17.70
N THR A 484 2.66 -15.55 -18.17
CA THR A 484 3.68 -15.10 -19.12
C THR A 484 4.67 -14.08 -18.56
N GLY A 485 4.34 -13.44 -17.42
CA GLY A 485 5.22 -12.45 -16.80
C GLY A 485 4.50 -11.70 -15.67
N GLY A 486 5.07 -10.57 -15.25
CA GLY A 486 4.53 -9.70 -14.21
C GLY A 486 4.15 -8.31 -14.74
N ASN A 487 3.04 -7.80 -14.26
CA ASN A 487 2.58 -6.42 -14.46
C ASN A 487 3.03 -5.61 -13.25
N VAL A 488 3.87 -4.61 -13.44
CA VAL A 488 4.51 -3.85 -12.37
C VAL A 488 4.03 -2.39 -12.40
N ALA A 489 3.64 -1.88 -11.25
CA ALA A 489 3.45 -0.46 -11.02
C ALA A 489 4.53 0.06 -10.06
N TYR A 490 5.21 1.13 -10.45
CA TYR A 490 6.26 1.74 -9.65
C TYR A 490 6.32 3.25 -9.86
N ALA A 491 6.86 3.99 -8.90
CA ALA A 491 7.14 5.41 -9.05
C ALA A 491 8.57 5.63 -9.56
N ALA A 492 8.76 6.63 -10.41
CA ALA A 492 10.07 7.04 -10.90
C ALA A 492 10.09 8.53 -11.25
N THR A 493 11.28 9.08 -11.46
CA THR A 493 11.52 10.51 -11.68
C THR A 493 12.11 10.79 -13.06
N PHE A 494 11.48 10.27 -14.12
CA PHE A 494 11.98 10.43 -15.49
C PHE A 494 11.63 11.78 -16.12
N ASN A 495 10.52 12.41 -15.70
CA ASN A 495 10.10 13.69 -16.23
C ASN A 495 10.91 14.85 -15.64
N VAL A 496 11.49 15.68 -16.50
CA VAL A 496 12.25 16.85 -16.09
C VAL A 496 11.28 18.01 -15.79
N ASN A 497 11.37 18.57 -14.58
CA ASN A 497 10.71 19.80 -14.19
C ASN A 497 11.65 20.63 -13.31
N PRO A 498 12.24 21.72 -13.82
CA PRO A 498 13.19 22.54 -13.05
C PRO A 498 12.60 23.18 -11.79
N ASN A 499 11.28 23.19 -11.63
CA ASN A 499 10.59 23.74 -10.46
C ASN A 499 10.35 22.68 -9.37
N ALA A 500 10.55 21.40 -9.67
CA ALA A 500 10.44 20.31 -8.72
C ALA A 500 11.72 20.13 -7.90
N VAL A 501 11.63 19.48 -6.74
CA VAL A 501 12.80 19.09 -5.94
C VAL A 501 13.71 18.19 -6.79
N GLY A 502 14.98 18.49 -6.85
CA GLY A 502 15.95 17.75 -7.66
C GLY A 502 15.85 17.98 -9.18
N GLY A 503 14.86 18.76 -9.64
CA GLY A 503 14.68 19.07 -11.06
C GLY A 503 13.87 18.04 -11.86
N HIS A 504 13.22 17.10 -11.17
CA HIS A 504 12.38 16.06 -11.78
C HIS A 504 11.06 15.92 -11.03
N GLU A 505 10.02 15.42 -11.72
CA GLU A 505 8.72 15.06 -11.14
C GLU A 505 8.70 13.58 -10.78
N GLN A 506 7.95 13.23 -9.72
CA GLN A 506 7.59 11.85 -9.44
C GLN A 506 6.32 11.50 -10.18
N ASP A 507 6.38 10.44 -10.96
CA ASP A 507 5.25 9.90 -11.68
C ASP A 507 5.13 8.40 -11.48
N VAL A 508 3.93 7.88 -11.70
CA VAL A 508 3.66 6.45 -11.69
C VAL A 508 3.82 5.87 -13.08
N TYR A 509 4.53 4.76 -13.15
CA TYR A 509 4.83 4.03 -14.37
C TYR A 509 4.33 2.58 -14.29
N TYR A 510 3.91 2.09 -15.44
CA TYR A 510 3.66 0.67 -15.68
C TYR A 510 4.77 0.08 -16.53
N VAL A 511 5.24 -1.12 -16.17
CA VAL A 511 6.12 -1.92 -17.02
C VAL A 511 5.74 -3.40 -16.97
N ARG A 512 5.83 -4.06 -18.12
CA ARG A 512 5.70 -5.50 -18.22
C ARG A 512 7.07 -6.15 -18.08
N VAL A 513 7.24 -7.04 -17.07
CA VAL A 513 8.43 -7.86 -16.90
C VAL A 513 8.12 -9.29 -17.37
N VAL A 514 9.10 -9.92 -18.02
CA VAL A 514 8.95 -11.28 -18.54
C VAL A 514 10.21 -12.11 -18.22
N PRO A 515 10.07 -13.39 -17.86
CA PRO A 515 11.19 -14.28 -17.68
C PRO A 515 12.03 -14.36 -18.97
N SER A 516 13.35 -14.20 -18.84
CA SER A 516 14.26 -14.35 -20.00
C SER A 516 14.20 -15.79 -20.52
N GLY A 517 13.67 -16.00 -21.72
CA GLY A 517 13.50 -17.33 -22.33
C GLY A 517 12.11 -17.59 -22.91
N GLY A 518 11.11 -16.80 -22.51
CA GLY A 518 9.80 -16.80 -23.14
C GLY A 518 9.63 -15.53 -23.99
N GLY A 519 10.12 -15.56 -25.21
CA GLY A 519 9.90 -14.46 -26.15
C GLY A 519 8.39 -14.29 -26.39
N THR A 520 7.77 -13.32 -25.72
CA THR A 520 6.49 -12.80 -26.19
C THR A 520 6.76 -12.03 -27.47
N PRO A 521 6.05 -12.29 -28.58
CA PRO A 521 6.20 -11.44 -29.75
C PRO A 521 5.88 -10.02 -29.32
N THR A 522 6.86 -9.12 -29.43
CA THR A 522 6.62 -7.68 -29.39
C THR A 522 5.50 -7.43 -30.39
N PRO A 523 4.35 -6.84 -30.01
CA PRO A 523 3.35 -6.48 -31.01
C PRO A 523 4.05 -5.58 -32.02
N THR A 524 4.14 -6.05 -33.25
CA THR A 524 4.65 -5.23 -34.35
C THR A 524 3.80 -3.97 -34.34
N PRO A 525 4.40 -2.77 -34.24
CA PRO A 525 3.62 -1.55 -34.25
C PRO A 525 2.79 -1.58 -35.52
N THR A 526 1.47 -1.64 -35.37
CA THR A 526 0.55 -1.48 -36.51
C THR A 526 0.90 -0.13 -37.09
N ALA A 527 1.40 -0.13 -38.31
CA ALA A 527 1.79 1.10 -38.99
C ALA A 527 0.64 2.10 -38.82
N SER A 528 0.92 3.22 -38.18
CA SER A 528 -0.02 4.34 -38.16
C SER A 528 -0.48 4.58 -39.58
N PRO A 529 -1.78 4.65 -39.88
CA PRO A 529 -2.23 4.86 -41.23
C PRO A 529 -1.53 6.11 -41.76
N THR A 530 -0.71 5.94 -42.79
CA THR A 530 -0.10 7.05 -43.50
C THR A 530 -1.25 7.97 -43.88
N PRO A 531 -1.23 9.27 -43.53
CA PRO A 531 -2.30 10.16 -43.90
C PRO A 531 -2.44 10.10 -45.42
N THR A 532 -3.57 9.59 -45.87
CA THR A 532 -3.94 9.60 -47.32
C THR A 532 -3.94 11.05 -47.75
N ALA A 533 -3.07 11.39 -48.67
CA ALA A 533 -2.99 12.74 -49.20
C ALA A 533 -4.38 13.18 -49.63
N THR A 534 -4.96 14.14 -48.94
CA THR A 534 -6.22 14.77 -49.33
C THR A 534 -5.97 15.42 -50.70
N ALA A 535 -6.70 14.95 -51.70
CA ALA A 535 -6.61 15.49 -53.05
C ALA A 535 -6.86 17.00 -52.99
N THR A 536 -5.84 17.78 -53.34
CA THR A 536 -5.96 19.23 -53.47
C THR A 536 -7.01 19.49 -54.56
N ALA A 537 -8.12 20.09 -54.17
CA ALA A 537 -9.16 20.46 -55.13
C ALA A 537 -8.59 21.45 -56.14
N THR A 538 -8.56 21.07 -57.41
CA THR A 538 -8.20 21.94 -58.53
C THR A 538 -9.21 23.09 -58.59
N ALA A 539 -8.74 24.31 -58.46
CA ALA A 539 -9.58 25.52 -58.51
C ALA A 539 -10.30 25.58 -59.86
N THR A 540 -11.60 25.41 -59.86
CA THR A 540 -12.45 25.69 -61.01
C THR A 540 -12.64 27.18 -61.09
N ALA A 541 -12.35 27.76 -62.25
CA ALA A 541 -12.48 29.20 -62.51
C ALA A 541 -13.93 29.66 -62.27
N THR A 542 -14.12 30.52 -61.31
CA THR A 542 -15.40 31.16 -61.01
C THR A 542 -15.58 32.36 -61.90
N THR A 543 -16.65 32.34 -62.69
CA THR A 543 -17.10 33.49 -63.50
C THR A 543 -17.56 34.62 -62.59
N THR A 544 -17.10 35.83 -62.85
CA THR A 544 -17.44 37.05 -62.16
C THR A 544 -18.92 37.39 -62.25
N PRO A 545 -19.66 37.55 -61.18
CA PRO A 545 -21.04 38.05 -61.25
C PRO A 545 -21.08 39.55 -61.29
N THR A 546 -21.90 40.07 -62.19
CA THR A 546 -22.29 41.44 -62.40
C THR A 546 -22.93 42.05 -61.13
N ALA A 547 -22.55 43.29 -60.81
CA ALA A 547 -23.05 44.05 -59.67
C ALA A 547 -24.59 44.21 -59.69
N THR A 548 -25.25 43.82 -58.62
CA THR A 548 -26.65 44.14 -58.37
C THR A 548 -26.77 45.05 -57.13
N ALA A 549 -27.66 46.02 -57.26
CA ALA A 549 -27.84 47.20 -56.44
C ALA A 549 -28.01 46.98 -54.91
N THR A 550 -27.42 47.88 -54.17
CA THR A 550 -27.44 48.06 -52.72
C THR A 550 -28.88 48.30 -52.18
N ALA A 551 -29.33 47.47 -51.27
CA ALA A 551 -30.54 47.70 -50.50
C ALA A 551 -30.18 48.39 -49.16
N THR A 552 -30.91 49.42 -48.83
CA THR A 552 -30.81 50.27 -47.64
C THR A 552 -31.05 49.48 -46.33
N PRO A 553 -30.29 49.68 -45.27
CA PRO A 553 -30.50 48.96 -44.04
C PRO A 553 -31.71 49.46 -43.25
N ARG A 554 -32.51 48.53 -42.77
CA ARG A 554 -33.64 48.73 -41.86
C ARG A 554 -33.15 49.05 -40.44
N PRO A 555 -33.78 49.99 -39.72
CA PRO A 555 -33.35 50.37 -38.36
C PRO A 555 -33.61 49.25 -37.35
N THR A 556 -32.63 49.06 -36.45
CA THR A 556 -32.63 48.12 -35.34
C THR A 556 -33.62 48.57 -34.24
N PRO A 557 -34.42 47.67 -33.64
CA PRO A 557 -35.32 48.03 -32.53
C PRO A 557 -34.52 48.20 -31.24
N THR A 558 -34.85 49.24 -30.50
CA THR A 558 -34.30 49.62 -29.19
C THR A 558 -34.72 48.60 -28.12
N PRO A 559 -33.83 48.17 -27.20
CA PRO A 559 -34.20 47.27 -26.10
C PRO A 559 -35.13 47.95 -25.10
N ARG A 560 -36.21 47.28 -24.77
CA ARG A 560 -37.17 47.67 -23.72
C ARG A 560 -36.57 47.36 -22.35
N LEU A 561 -36.37 48.33 -21.51
CA LEU A 561 -36.02 48.19 -20.09
C LEU A 561 -37.17 47.47 -19.33
N GLY A 562 -36.85 46.36 -18.71
CA GLY A 562 -37.77 45.65 -17.82
C GLY A 562 -37.92 46.35 -16.48
N PRO A 563 -39.04 46.12 -15.77
CA PRO A 563 -39.32 46.81 -14.52
C PRO A 563 -38.37 46.34 -13.38
N THR A 564 -37.93 47.30 -12.59
CA THR A 564 -37.10 47.14 -11.38
C THR A 564 -37.80 46.30 -10.32
N PRO A 565 -37.17 45.34 -9.64
CA PRO A 565 -37.76 44.58 -8.56
C PRO A 565 -38.03 45.46 -7.32
N ARG A 566 -39.19 45.27 -6.71
CA ARG A 566 -39.57 45.91 -5.42
C ARG A 566 -38.71 45.37 -4.28
N PRO A 567 -38.31 46.19 -3.30
CA PRO A 567 -37.64 45.73 -2.09
C PRO A 567 -38.53 44.84 -1.22
N ARG A 568 -37.94 43.82 -0.66
CA ARG A 568 -38.58 42.89 0.27
C ARG A 568 -38.79 43.54 1.64
N PRO A 569 -39.93 43.36 2.30
CA PRO A 569 -40.16 43.91 3.65
C PRO A 569 -39.30 43.21 4.70
N THR A 570 -38.79 43.98 5.64
CA THR A 570 -38.02 43.53 6.82
C THR A 570 -38.94 42.83 7.83
N PRO A 571 -38.55 41.71 8.45
CA PRO A 571 -39.34 41.08 9.49
C PRO A 571 -39.29 41.87 10.80
N PRO A 572 -40.35 41.78 11.64
CA PRO A 572 -40.39 42.48 12.92
C PRO A 572 -39.45 41.84 13.97
N PRO A 573 -39.00 42.61 14.99
CA PRO A 573 -38.17 42.12 16.05
C PRO A 573 -38.92 41.14 16.95
N ARG A 574 -38.22 40.06 17.33
CA ARG A 574 -38.71 39.11 18.34
C ARG A 574 -38.60 39.73 19.73
N SER A 575 -39.67 39.65 20.49
CA SER A 575 -39.76 39.90 21.94
C SER A 575 -39.17 38.75 22.73
#